data_28d3a652292e253eaca11b505f47e49f
#
_entry.id   28d3a652292e253eaca11b505f47e49f
#
_cell.length_a   1.000
_cell.length_b   1.000
_cell.length_c   1.000
_cell.angle_alpha   90.00
_cell.angle_beta   90.00
_cell.angle_gamma   90.00
#
_symmetry.space_group_name_H-M   'P 1'
#
loop_
_entity.id
_entity.type
_entity.pdbx_description
1 polymer ?
#
loop_
_entity_poly.entity_id
_entity_poly.type
_entity_poly.pdbx_seq_one_letter_code
_entity_poly.pdbx_strand_id
1 'polypeptide(L)'
;MKIIINKFLVLENIQDSLENIKASYKLYKTRPKYHLISAEKTLKYVDHVKFVKKNPYRKWFIIKLNKESIGTVYFTPENSIGYYILDRYIKYTKVIFLKLLADIKPLPKKLSVNQKNFTINISPRNKKNENIINDVGGKIIQKTFIFNN
;
A
#
# COMPACT_ATOMS: atom_id res chain seq x y z
N MET A 1 -9.96 3.88 -12.50
CA MET A 1 -10.87 3.25 -11.49
C MET A 1 -10.83 4.08 -10.22
N LYS A 2 -11.98 4.43 -9.69
CA LYS A 2 -12.12 5.20 -8.45
C LYS A 2 -12.93 4.38 -7.45
N ILE A 3 -12.44 4.27 -6.21
CA ILE A 3 -13.16 3.63 -5.10
C ILE A 3 -13.61 4.72 -4.14
N ILE A 4 -14.91 4.81 -3.91
CA ILE A 4 -15.51 5.79 -2.99
C ILE A 4 -15.81 5.08 -1.67
N ILE A 5 -15.19 5.53 -0.59
CA ILE A 5 -15.49 5.04 0.76
C ILE A 5 -16.63 5.87 1.35
N ASN A 6 -16.52 7.20 1.25
CA ASN A 6 -17.57 8.15 1.58
C ASN A 6 -17.33 9.46 0.81
N LYS A 7 -18.17 10.50 1.05
CA LYS A 7 -18.08 11.79 0.33
C LYS A 7 -16.73 12.51 0.48
N PHE A 8 -15.93 12.16 1.47
CA PHE A 8 -14.65 12.82 1.77
C PHE A 8 -13.43 11.94 1.48
N LEU A 9 -13.60 10.61 1.56
CA LEU A 9 -12.51 9.63 1.47
C LEU A 9 -12.66 8.78 0.23
N VAL A 10 -11.72 8.94 -0.70
CA VAL A 10 -11.72 8.27 -2.01
C VAL A 10 -10.33 7.73 -2.34
N LEU A 11 -10.30 6.69 -3.16
CA LEU A 11 -9.09 6.15 -3.76
C LEU A 11 -9.16 6.34 -5.27
N GLU A 12 -8.13 6.93 -5.85
CA GLU A 12 -7.99 7.15 -7.29
C GLU A 12 -6.79 6.39 -7.82
N ASN A 13 -6.87 5.87 -9.05
CA ASN A 13 -5.72 5.22 -9.66
C ASN A 13 -4.56 6.22 -9.76
N ILE A 14 -3.35 5.77 -9.42
CA ILE A 14 -2.17 6.64 -9.43
C ILE A 14 -1.85 7.18 -10.83
N GLN A 15 -2.17 6.42 -11.87
CA GLN A 15 -1.90 6.79 -13.26
C GLN A 15 -2.95 7.74 -13.86
N ASP A 16 -4.06 8.01 -13.15
CA ASP A 16 -5.13 8.87 -13.68
C ASP A 16 -4.70 10.34 -13.88
N SER A 17 -3.64 10.79 -13.18
CA SER A 17 -3.10 12.15 -13.35
C SER A 17 -1.64 12.28 -12.95
N LEU A 18 -0.94 13.26 -13.53
CA LEU A 18 0.42 13.64 -13.10
C LEU A 18 0.45 14.15 -11.65
N GLU A 19 -0.65 14.76 -11.20
CA GLU A 19 -0.80 15.19 -9.81
C GLU A 19 -0.76 14.00 -8.85
N ASN A 20 -1.45 12.90 -9.16
CA ASN A 20 -1.44 11.67 -8.38
C ASN A 20 -0.02 11.07 -8.33
N ILE A 21 0.69 11.02 -9.44
CA ILE A 21 2.08 10.54 -9.50
C ILE A 21 2.99 11.40 -8.63
N LYS A 22 2.87 12.72 -8.72
CA LYS A 22 3.66 13.67 -7.92
C LYS A 22 3.35 13.56 -6.43
N ALA A 23 2.07 13.40 -6.08
CA ALA A 23 1.64 13.20 -4.69
C ALA A 23 2.17 11.89 -4.11
N SER A 24 2.15 10.79 -4.87
CA SER A 24 2.70 9.51 -4.44
C SER A 24 4.21 9.58 -4.19
N TYR A 25 4.94 10.34 -5.00
CA TYR A 25 6.38 10.56 -4.78
C TYR A 25 6.65 11.33 -3.50
N LYS A 26 5.86 12.37 -3.21
CA LYS A 26 5.98 13.11 -1.94
C LYS A 26 5.74 12.18 -0.74
N LEU A 27 4.70 11.37 -0.79
CA LEU A 27 4.40 10.38 0.26
C LEU A 27 5.54 9.37 0.42
N TYR A 28 6.07 8.86 -0.68
CA TYR A 28 7.20 7.94 -0.68
C TYR A 28 8.45 8.55 0.02
N LYS A 29 8.77 9.81 -0.26
CA LYS A 29 9.91 10.52 0.36
C LYS A 29 9.74 10.75 1.86
N THR A 30 8.52 10.96 2.33
CA THR A 30 8.21 11.29 3.74
C THR A 30 7.96 10.04 4.59
N ARG A 31 8.04 8.85 4.01
CA ARG A 31 7.78 7.61 4.72
C ARG A 31 8.82 7.37 5.84
N PRO A 32 8.38 7.20 7.10
CA PRO A 32 9.28 6.96 8.22
C PRO A 32 10.08 5.67 8.06
N LYS A 33 11.31 5.63 8.61
CA LYS A 33 12.18 4.45 8.52
C LYS A 33 11.58 3.19 9.12
N TYR A 34 10.74 3.29 10.15
CA TYR A 34 10.09 2.13 10.77
C TYR A 34 9.03 1.46 9.87
N HIS A 35 8.60 2.12 8.80
CA HIS A 35 7.76 1.51 7.76
C HIS A 35 8.57 0.70 6.74
N LEU A 36 9.88 0.94 6.64
CA LEU A 36 10.72 0.32 5.62
C LEU A 36 11.08 -1.11 6.01
N ILE A 37 10.97 -2.02 5.06
CA ILE A 37 11.42 -3.41 5.20
C ILE A 37 12.78 -3.58 4.53
N SER A 38 12.95 -3.08 3.30
CA SER A 38 14.13 -3.33 2.47
C SER A 38 14.63 -2.12 1.68
N ALA A 39 14.00 -0.94 1.78
CA ALA A 39 14.41 0.22 1.00
C ALA A 39 15.65 0.91 1.62
N GLU A 40 16.76 0.94 0.89
CA GLU A 40 17.99 1.59 1.32
C GLU A 40 18.10 3.03 0.84
N LYS A 41 17.62 3.33 -0.36
CA LYS A 41 17.74 4.67 -1.00
C LYS A 41 16.40 5.14 -1.57
N THR A 42 16.16 6.45 -1.46
CA THR A 42 15.01 7.09 -2.10
C THR A 42 15.28 7.27 -3.60
N LEU A 43 14.39 6.79 -4.45
CA LEU A 43 14.45 7.02 -5.89
C LEU A 43 14.36 8.51 -6.23
N LYS A 44 15.00 8.92 -7.34
CA LYS A 44 14.77 10.24 -7.93
C LYS A 44 13.36 10.32 -8.53
N TYR A 45 12.81 11.53 -8.63
CA TYR A 45 11.46 11.73 -9.17
C TYR A 45 11.29 11.14 -10.58
N VAL A 46 12.28 11.33 -11.45
CA VAL A 46 12.27 10.79 -12.83
C VAL A 46 12.16 9.27 -12.83
N ASP A 47 12.88 8.59 -11.95
CA ASP A 47 12.85 7.13 -11.84
C ASP A 47 11.53 6.65 -11.24
N HIS A 48 10.97 7.39 -10.29
CA HIS A 48 9.62 7.13 -9.76
C HIS A 48 8.55 7.23 -10.86
N VAL A 49 8.61 8.26 -11.70
CA VAL A 49 7.68 8.42 -12.83
C VAL A 49 7.79 7.25 -13.81
N LYS A 50 9.01 6.84 -14.16
CA LYS A 50 9.26 5.67 -15.02
C LYS A 50 8.69 4.40 -14.39
N PHE A 51 8.88 4.20 -13.09
CA PHE A 51 8.37 3.05 -12.35
C PHE A 51 6.84 3.01 -12.36
N VAL A 52 6.18 4.14 -12.09
CA VAL A 52 4.72 4.24 -12.15
C VAL A 52 4.19 3.95 -13.55
N LYS A 53 4.84 4.49 -14.59
CA LYS A 53 4.44 4.26 -15.99
C LYS A 53 4.57 2.80 -16.44
N LYS A 54 5.52 2.04 -15.89
CA LYS A 54 5.65 0.60 -16.13
C LYS A 54 4.48 -0.21 -15.58
N ASN A 55 3.69 0.40 -14.69
CA ASN A 55 2.52 -0.22 -14.05
C ASN A 55 2.83 -1.60 -13.41
N PRO A 56 3.78 -1.68 -12.47
CA PRO A 56 4.27 -2.97 -11.95
C PRO A 56 3.24 -3.66 -11.05
N TYR A 57 2.20 -2.94 -10.64
CA TYR A 57 1.18 -3.44 -9.73
C TYR A 57 -0.15 -3.69 -10.44
N ARG A 58 -0.86 -4.71 -10.01
CA ARG A 58 -2.20 -5.03 -10.49
C ARG A 58 -3.20 -3.89 -10.28
N LYS A 59 -3.10 -3.23 -9.13
CA LYS A 59 -3.87 -2.03 -8.74
C LYS A 59 -2.95 -1.13 -7.94
N TRP A 60 -3.04 0.17 -8.19
CA TRP A 60 -2.27 1.15 -7.41
C TRP A 60 -3.08 2.42 -7.23
N PHE A 61 -3.39 2.76 -6.00
CA PHE A 61 -4.23 3.90 -5.66
C PHE A 61 -3.49 4.94 -4.82
N ILE A 62 -3.83 6.20 -5.07
CA ILE A 62 -3.62 7.30 -4.14
C ILE A 62 -4.87 7.43 -3.27
N ILE A 63 -4.69 7.60 -1.97
CA ILE A 63 -5.77 7.78 -1.00
C ILE A 63 -5.94 9.26 -0.73
N LYS A 64 -7.14 9.77 -0.95
CA LYS A 64 -7.46 11.19 -0.77
C LYS A 64 -8.55 11.39 0.29
N LEU A 65 -8.30 12.31 1.22
CA LEU A 65 -9.26 12.80 2.20
C LEU A 65 -9.47 14.30 1.95
N ASN A 66 -10.70 14.73 1.62
CA ASN A 66 -10.98 16.13 1.26
C ASN A 66 -10.02 16.68 0.19
N LYS A 67 -9.73 15.89 -0.85
CA LYS A 67 -8.74 16.17 -1.92
C LYS A 67 -7.27 16.14 -1.48
N GLU A 68 -6.95 16.10 -0.20
CA GLU A 68 -5.59 15.91 0.28
C GLU A 68 -5.13 14.45 0.10
N SER A 69 -3.94 14.26 -0.49
CA SER A 69 -3.33 12.94 -0.64
C SER A 69 -2.72 12.50 0.69
N ILE A 70 -3.34 11.53 1.35
CA ILE A 70 -2.98 11.06 2.69
C ILE A 70 -2.24 9.73 2.73
N GLY A 71 -2.17 9.03 1.61
CA GLY A 71 -1.53 7.73 1.54
C GLY A 71 -1.63 7.09 0.16
N THR A 72 -1.08 5.90 0.07
CA THR A 72 -1.09 5.06 -1.13
C THR A 72 -1.27 3.60 -0.74
N VAL A 73 -1.89 2.81 -1.62
CA VAL A 73 -2.05 1.37 -1.47
C VAL A 73 -1.94 0.71 -2.84
N TYR A 74 -1.27 -0.43 -2.90
CA TYR A 74 -1.15 -1.21 -4.14
C TYR A 74 -1.35 -2.71 -3.88
N PHE A 75 -1.72 -3.40 -4.93
CA PHE A 75 -1.91 -4.85 -4.97
C PHE A 75 -1.00 -5.42 -6.04
N THR A 76 -0.19 -6.41 -5.67
CA THR A 76 0.69 -7.10 -6.62
C THR A 76 -0.03 -8.25 -7.32
N PRO A 77 0.50 -8.74 -8.46
CA PRO A 77 0.02 -9.96 -9.10
C PRO A 77 0.08 -11.21 -8.20
N GLU A 78 0.96 -11.21 -7.19
CA GLU A 78 1.17 -12.31 -6.24
C GLU A 78 0.22 -12.24 -5.03
N ASN A 79 -0.83 -11.42 -5.10
CA ASN A 79 -1.77 -11.17 -4.00
C ASN A 79 -1.15 -10.51 -2.74
N SER A 80 -0.06 -9.79 -2.90
CA SER A 80 0.49 -8.99 -1.80
C SER A 80 -0.07 -7.57 -1.81
N ILE A 81 -0.34 -7.02 -0.64
CA ILE A 81 -0.77 -5.63 -0.45
C ILE A 81 0.37 -4.84 0.17
N GLY A 82 0.72 -3.71 -0.45
CA GLY A 82 1.58 -2.72 0.18
C GLY A 82 0.82 -1.42 0.37
N TYR A 83 1.08 -0.73 1.47
CA TYR A 83 0.44 0.56 1.73
C TYR A 83 1.30 1.47 2.59
N TYR A 84 1.01 2.74 2.49
CA TYR A 84 1.48 3.77 3.40
C TYR A 84 0.39 4.82 3.59
N ILE A 85 0.06 5.13 4.83
CA ILE A 85 -0.84 6.20 5.22
C ILE A 85 -0.10 7.08 6.22
N LEU A 86 -0.15 8.40 6.02
CA LEU A 86 0.45 9.36 6.94
C LEU A 86 -0.05 9.10 8.38
N ASP A 87 0.87 9.11 9.35
CA ASP A 87 0.57 8.73 10.74
C ASP A 87 -0.61 9.51 11.34
N ARG A 88 -0.74 10.80 11.01
CA ARG A 88 -1.87 11.63 11.46
C ARG A 88 -3.24 11.17 10.94
N TYR A 89 -3.25 10.34 9.90
CA TYR A 89 -4.46 9.79 9.27
C TYR A 89 -4.63 8.29 9.48
N ILE A 90 -3.82 7.68 10.34
CA ILE A 90 -3.80 6.22 10.58
C ILE A 90 -5.17 5.65 10.99
N LYS A 91 -6.01 6.45 11.64
CA LYS A 91 -7.38 6.08 12.02
C LYS A 91 -8.28 5.67 10.85
N TYR A 92 -7.97 6.11 9.63
CA TYR A 92 -8.73 5.75 8.44
C TYR A 92 -8.32 4.40 7.84
N THR A 93 -7.19 3.82 8.25
CA THR A 93 -6.65 2.58 7.70
C THR A 93 -7.66 1.44 7.75
N LYS A 94 -8.32 1.25 8.88
CA LYS A 94 -9.30 0.17 9.06
C LYS A 94 -10.44 0.25 8.05
N VAL A 95 -11.09 1.38 7.90
CA VAL A 95 -12.23 1.54 6.97
C VAL A 95 -11.78 1.40 5.51
N ILE A 96 -10.57 1.87 5.18
CA ILE A 96 -9.98 1.70 3.85
C ILE A 96 -9.78 0.22 3.55
N PHE A 97 -9.16 -0.54 4.45
CA PHE A 97 -8.92 -1.96 4.26
C PHE A 97 -10.21 -2.78 4.17
N LEU A 98 -11.18 -2.53 5.02
CA LEU A 98 -12.47 -3.21 4.96
C LEU A 98 -13.14 -3.02 3.58
N LYS A 99 -13.11 -1.80 3.04
CA LYS A 99 -13.65 -1.50 1.72
C LYS A 99 -12.84 -2.18 0.61
N LEU A 100 -11.51 -2.10 0.66
CA LEU A 100 -10.64 -2.71 -0.35
C LEU A 100 -10.80 -4.24 -0.40
N LEU A 101 -10.85 -4.91 0.75
CA LEU A 101 -11.01 -6.36 0.84
C LEU A 101 -12.42 -6.82 0.40
N ALA A 102 -13.42 -5.96 0.53
CA ALA A 102 -14.76 -6.22 0.01
C ALA A 102 -14.81 -6.12 -1.53
N ASP A 103 -14.18 -5.08 -2.09
CA ASP A 103 -14.30 -4.74 -3.52
C ASP A 103 -13.29 -5.49 -4.40
N ILE A 104 -12.10 -5.79 -3.88
CA ILE A 104 -11.00 -6.40 -4.65
C ILE A 104 -10.80 -7.83 -4.16
N LYS A 105 -10.89 -8.78 -5.09
CA LYS A 105 -10.66 -10.19 -4.78
C LYS A 105 -9.22 -10.60 -5.11
N PRO A 106 -8.61 -11.52 -4.34
CA PRO A 106 -7.32 -12.09 -4.70
C PRO A 106 -7.43 -12.84 -6.04
N LEU A 107 -6.32 -12.89 -6.77
CA LEU A 107 -6.21 -13.75 -7.94
C LEU A 107 -6.17 -15.21 -7.52
N PRO A 108 -6.58 -16.14 -8.41
CA PRO A 108 -6.47 -17.57 -8.14
C PRO A 108 -5.06 -17.98 -7.73
N LYS A 109 -4.95 -18.95 -6.83
CA LYS A 109 -3.67 -19.49 -6.40
C LYS A 109 -2.91 -20.08 -7.58
N LYS A 110 -1.64 -19.71 -7.72
CA LYS A 110 -0.66 -20.34 -8.60
C LYS A 110 0.43 -20.97 -7.73
N LEU A 111 0.70 -22.24 -7.89
CA LEU A 111 1.74 -22.95 -7.14
C LEU A 111 3.08 -22.23 -7.28
N SER A 112 3.77 -22.08 -6.15
CA SER A 112 5.07 -21.40 -6.03
C SER A 112 5.10 -19.91 -6.44
N VAL A 113 3.95 -19.28 -6.72
CA VAL A 113 3.89 -17.88 -7.15
C VAL A 113 3.11 -17.00 -6.18
N ASN A 114 1.88 -17.37 -5.84
CA ASN A 114 1.04 -16.53 -4.98
C ASN A 114 0.21 -17.35 -3.98
N GLN A 115 -0.14 -16.70 -2.88
CA GLN A 115 -1.09 -17.24 -1.91
C GLN A 115 -2.52 -17.18 -2.44
N LYS A 116 -3.41 -18.05 -1.91
CA LYS A 116 -4.85 -18.00 -2.19
C LYS A 116 -5.50 -16.70 -1.69
N ASN A 117 -5.02 -16.19 -0.57
CA ASN A 117 -5.53 -14.99 0.09
C ASN A 117 -4.57 -13.82 -0.12
N PHE A 118 -5.04 -12.60 0.16
CA PHE A 118 -4.14 -11.46 0.25
C PHE A 118 -3.17 -11.62 1.41
N THR A 119 -1.93 -11.21 1.19
CA THR A 119 -0.88 -11.11 2.21
C THR A 119 -0.41 -9.65 2.33
N ILE A 120 0.15 -9.30 3.47
CA ILE A 120 0.72 -7.99 3.72
C ILE A 120 2.01 -8.14 4.51
N ASN A 121 3.05 -7.41 4.11
CA ASN A 121 4.32 -7.39 4.82
C ASN A 121 4.42 -6.11 5.64
N ILE A 122 4.65 -6.24 6.93
CA ILE A 122 4.78 -5.11 7.86
C ILE A 122 6.12 -5.23 8.57
N SER A 123 6.87 -4.13 8.65
CA SER A 123 8.10 -4.08 9.43
C SER A 123 7.81 -4.46 10.90
N PRO A 124 8.63 -5.30 11.55
CA PRO A 124 8.48 -5.64 12.97
C PRO A 124 8.46 -4.43 13.90
N ARG A 125 9.03 -3.31 13.46
CA ARG A 125 9.05 -2.04 14.19
C ARG A 125 7.74 -1.24 14.07
N ASN A 126 6.86 -1.61 13.13
CA ASN A 126 5.61 -0.89 12.85
C ASN A 126 4.42 -1.49 13.61
N LYS A 127 4.46 -1.41 14.93
CA LYS A 127 3.42 -2.00 15.80
C LYS A 127 2.03 -1.39 15.63
N LYS A 128 1.94 -0.10 15.29
CA LYS A 128 0.66 0.57 15.04
C LYS A 128 -0.09 -0.10 13.89
N ASN A 129 0.59 -0.31 12.75
CA ASN A 129 -0.03 -0.95 11.60
C ASN A 129 -0.29 -2.44 11.84
N GLU A 130 0.60 -3.15 12.55
CA GLU A 130 0.38 -4.54 12.95
C GLU A 130 -0.95 -4.69 13.72
N ASN A 131 -1.19 -3.83 14.71
CA ASN A 131 -2.44 -3.83 15.48
C ASN A 131 -3.66 -3.59 14.59
N ILE A 132 -3.60 -2.61 13.67
CA ILE A 132 -4.72 -2.33 12.77
C ILE A 132 -4.99 -3.51 11.84
N ILE A 133 -3.96 -4.15 11.31
CA ILE A 133 -4.14 -5.32 10.44
C ILE A 133 -4.75 -6.50 11.21
N ASN A 134 -4.35 -6.72 12.46
CA ASN A 134 -4.99 -7.71 13.33
C ASN A 134 -6.49 -7.37 13.55
N ASP A 135 -6.82 -6.09 13.77
CA ASP A 135 -8.20 -5.63 13.96
C ASP A 135 -9.10 -5.81 12.73
N VAL A 136 -8.53 -5.86 11.52
CA VAL A 136 -9.26 -6.16 10.29
C VAL A 136 -9.25 -7.65 9.93
N GLY A 137 -8.76 -8.50 10.82
CA GLY A 137 -8.79 -9.96 10.68
C GLY A 137 -7.50 -10.58 10.12
N GLY A 138 -6.43 -9.81 9.99
CA GLY A 138 -5.12 -10.31 9.60
C GLY A 138 -4.52 -11.23 10.66
N LYS A 139 -3.80 -12.28 10.23
CA LYS A 139 -3.06 -13.20 11.10
C LYS A 139 -1.64 -13.35 10.60
N ILE A 140 -0.68 -13.41 11.51
CA ILE A 140 0.72 -13.65 11.17
C ILE A 140 0.88 -15.08 10.64
N ILE A 141 1.46 -15.21 9.45
CA ILE A 141 1.70 -16.50 8.79
C ILE A 141 3.18 -16.78 8.51
N GLN A 142 4.04 -15.75 8.62
CA GLN A 142 5.44 -15.86 8.21
C GLN A 142 6.33 -14.91 9.03
N LYS A 143 7.59 -15.33 9.23
CA LYS A 143 8.68 -14.46 9.70
C LYS A 143 9.82 -14.50 8.70
N THR A 144 10.41 -13.35 8.40
CA THR A 144 11.55 -13.22 7.49
C THR A 144 12.78 -12.77 8.25
N PHE A 145 13.89 -13.44 8.03
CA PHE A 145 15.18 -13.13 8.64
C PHE A 145 16.15 -12.66 7.56
N ILE A 146 17.03 -11.74 7.91
CA ILE A 146 18.16 -11.31 7.07
C ILE A 146 19.47 -11.81 7.68
N PHE A 147 20.37 -12.27 6.82
CA PHE A 147 21.73 -12.62 7.22
C PHE A 147 22.68 -11.50 6.74
N ASN A 148 23.45 -10.94 7.66
CA ASN A 148 24.51 -9.99 7.33
C ASN A 148 25.78 -10.79 7.05
N ASN A 149 26.19 -10.83 5.81
CA ASN A 149 27.45 -11.45 5.39
C ASN A 149 28.62 -10.51 5.59
#